data_8019bd94f98becc4390d14056950a618
#
_entry.id   8019bd94f98becc4390d14056950a618
#
_cell.length_a   1.000
_cell.length_b   1.000
_cell.length_c   1.000
_cell.angle_alpha   90.00
_cell.angle_beta   90.00
_cell.angle_gamma   90.00
#
_symmetry.space_group_name_H-M   'P 1'
#
loop_
_entity.id
_entity.type
_entity.pdbx_description
1 polymer ?
#
loop_
_entity_poly.entity_id
_entity_poly.type
_entity_poly.pdbx_seq_one_letter_code
_entity_poly.pdbx_strand_id
1 'polypeptide(L)'
;MKQPDSKQHYLLYGSERYALAILRPVQEAIRARGDEAAWFFDGPGAEDLEEGERLLTVDEVRAWKPRAVITSSNAVPHFFPGVKVETFHGFDAGKPRHIYIRGFFDLYCTTGPRDTAQFKAIADRVGHFAVVETGFPKLDPFMKEITGPIPPVRQPPVILYHSTFSPSWSAAETLYEEVKRLSRDGRWRWIVTFHPKMDPATTAKYKALQNEYLTFAENDNILELFPQVDMMCSDTSSALNEFLLTGKPVVTFKNRRPGPQLIDIDDASQFEPAIERALSRPPELMQAIADYGDAIHPYRDGHSSERILKAIDGFIAAGGRNRRRKPWNLWRKLKIRRRIGYWGPAGY
;
A
#
# COMPACT_ATOMS: atom_id res chain seq x y z
N MET A 1 -17.06 2.06 -40.22
CA MET A 1 -17.16 0.88 -39.35
C MET A 1 -15.83 0.82 -38.56
N LYS A 2 -15.85 1.13 -37.23
CA LYS A 2 -14.73 0.82 -36.36
C LYS A 2 -14.60 -0.71 -36.32
N GLN A 3 -13.40 -1.25 -36.57
CA GLN A 3 -13.11 -2.65 -36.28
C GLN A 3 -13.46 -2.91 -34.80
N PRO A 4 -14.00 -4.10 -34.45
CA PRO A 4 -14.16 -4.44 -33.03
C PRO A 4 -12.80 -4.28 -32.38
N ASP A 5 -12.74 -3.43 -31.32
CA ASP A 5 -11.49 -3.16 -30.60
C ASP A 5 -10.90 -4.50 -30.16
N SER A 6 -9.75 -4.85 -30.73
CA SER A 6 -9.01 -6.04 -30.29
C SER A 6 -8.68 -5.84 -28.81
N LYS A 7 -9.02 -6.84 -27.99
CA LYS A 7 -8.73 -6.85 -26.55
C LYS A 7 -7.27 -6.43 -26.31
N GLN A 8 -7.08 -5.53 -25.37
CA GLN A 8 -5.75 -5.07 -25.01
C GLN A 8 -5.17 -5.99 -23.92
N HIS A 9 -3.91 -6.30 -24.02
CA HIS A 9 -3.21 -7.17 -23.09
C HIS A 9 -2.41 -6.35 -22.07
N TYR A 10 -2.50 -6.72 -20.80
CA TYR A 10 -1.75 -6.10 -19.70
C TYR A 10 -0.99 -7.18 -18.94
N LEU A 11 0.21 -6.88 -18.49
CA LEU A 11 0.99 -7.75 -17.62
C LEU A 11 1.05 -7.15 -16.21
N LEU A 12 0.65 -7.92 -15.22
CA LEU A 12 0.83 -7.61 -13.81
C LEU A 12 2.09 -8.33 -13.34
N TYR A 13 3.07 -7.55 -12.85
CA TYR A 13 4.35 -8.11 -12.43
C TYR A 13 4.49 -8.02 -10.91
N GLY A 14 4.67 -9.17 -10.26
CA GLY A 14 4.92 -9.30 -8.83
C GLY A 14 6.27 -9.98 -8.53
N SER A 15 6.92 -9.55 -7.46
CA SER A 15 8.12 -10.17 -6.90
C SER A 15 8.04 -10.37 -5.39
N GLU A 16 6.92 -9.99 -4.80
CA GLU A 16 6.64 -10.08 -3.36
C GLU A 16 5.13 -10.30 -3.18
N ARG A 17 4.73 -11.06 -2.17
CA ARG A 17 3.33 -11.43 -1.92
C ARG A 17 2.36 -10.24 -1.83
N TYR A 18 2.83 -9.10 -1.27
CA TYR A 18 2.00 -7.91 -1.17
C TYR A 18 1.54 -7.33 -2.53
N ALA A 19 2.22 -7.70 -3.63
CA ALA A 19 1.83 -7.25 -4.97
C ALA A 19 0.42 -7.74 -5.35
N LEU A 20 -0.01 -8.90 -4.84
CA LEU A 20 -1.34 -9.44 -5.10
C LEU A 20 -2.44 -8.50 -4.58
N ALA A 21 -2.37 -8.10 -3.31
CA ALA A 21 -3.36 -7.21 -2.71
C ALA A 21 -3.44 -5.84 -3.42
N ILE A 22 -2.33 -5.39 -4.02
CA ILE A 22 -2.26 -4.09 -4.72
C ILE A 22 -2.77 -4.19 -6.16
N LEU A 23 -2.44 -5.28 -6.87
CA LEU A 23 -2.68 -5.39 -8.30
C LEU A 23 -3.94 -6.19 -8.67
N ARG A 24 -4.55 -6.96 -7.74
CA ARG A 24 -5.84 -7.61 -7.97
C ARG A 24 -6.95 -6.61 -8.37
N PRO A 25 -7.13 -5.47 -7.69
CA PRO A 25 -8.11 -4.47 -8.13
C PRO A 25 -7.82 -3.92 -9.54
N VAL A 26 -6.53 -3.79 -9.91
CA VAL A 26 -6.15 -3.39 -11.28
C VAL A 26 -6.51 -4.48 -12.28
N GLN A 27 -6.32 -5.76 -11.94
CA GLN A 27 -6.75 -6.89 -12.78
C GLN A 27 -8.26 -6.88 -13.01
N GLU A 28 -9.03 -6.65 -11.96
CA GLU A 28 -10.49 -6.55 -12.04
C GLU A 28 -10.93 -5.39 -12.94
N ALA A 29 -10.31 -4.22 -12.79
CA ALA A 29 -10.58 -3.06 -13.64
C ALA A 29 -10.23 -3.31 -15.12
N ILE A 30 -9.13 -4.03 -15.43
CA ILE A 30 -8.75 -4.45 -16.78
C ILE A 30 -9.86 -5.37 -17.35
N ARG A 31 -10.25 -6.40 -16.60
CA ARG A 31 -11.29 -7.36 -17.02
C ARG A 31 -12.65 -6.68 -17.21
N ALA A 32 -13.02 -5.75 -16.32
CA ALA A 32 -14.26 -4.97 -16.41
C ALA A 32 -14.34 -4.12 -17.70
N ARG A 33 -13.19 -3.71 -18.25
CA ARG A 33 -13.10 -3.02 -19.56
C ARG A 33 -13.21 -3.96 -20.75
N GLY A 34 -13.26 -5.28 -20.55
CA GLY A 34 -13.21 -6.30 -21.60
C GLY A 34 -11.81 -6.60 -22.12
N ASP A 35 -10.76 -6.05 -21.47
CA ASP A 35 -9.37 -6.30 -21.76
C ASP A 35 -8.83 -7.54 -21.02
N GLU A 36 -7.62 -7.98 -21.32
CA GLU A 36 -7.00 -9.18 -20.76
C GLU A 36 -5.80 -8.86 -19.89
N ALA A 37 -5.74 -9.50 -18.72
CA ALA A 37 -4.63 -9.39 -17.77
C ALA A 37 -4.02 -10.76 -17.49
N ALA A 38 -2.70 -10.83 -17.53
CA ALA A 38 -1.93 -11.99 -17.12
C ALA A 38 -0.89 -11.57 -16.08
N TRP A 39 -0.43 -12.53 -15.28
CA TRP A 39 0.59 -12.32 -14.25
C TRP A 39 1.93 -12.92 -14.68
N PHE A 40 3.01 -12.24 -14.33
CA PHE A 40 4.34 -12.82 -14.22
C PHE A 40 4.86 -12.59 -12.82
N PHE A 41 5.19 -13.67 -12.11
CA PHE A 41 5.59 -13.60 -10.72
C PHE A 41 6.92 -14.31 -10.52
N ASP A 42 7.93 -13.62 -9.98
CA ASP A 42 9.28 -14.15 -9.79
C ASP A 42 9.73 -14.17 -8.31
N GLY A 43 8.77 -14.30 -7.40
CA GLY A 43 8.99 -14.31 -5.96
C GLY A 43 7.88 -15.00 -5.17
N PRO A 44 7.88 -14.89 -3.84
CA PRO A 44 6.85 -15.47 -2.98
C PRO A 44 5.48 -14.84 -3.24
N GLY A 45 4.43 -15.67 -3.23
CA GLY A 45 3.05 -15.31 -3.58
C GLY A 45 2.62 -15.80 -4.96
N ALA A 46 3.52 -16.41 -5.72
CA ALA A 46 3.19 -17.02 -7.01
C ALA A 46 2.19 -18.19 -6.85
N GLU A 47 2.23 -18.85 -5.71
CA GLU A 47 1.35 -19.95 -5.30
C GLU A 47 -0.10 -19.53 -5.04
N ASP A 48 -0.35 -18.24 -4.82
CA ASP A 48 -1.68 -17.68 -4.56
C ASP A 48 -2.41 -17.28 -5.87
N LEU A 49 -1.81 -17.51 -7.04
CA LEU A 49 -2.41 -17.25 -8.34
C LEU A 49 -3.06 -18.52 -8.89
N GLU A 50 -4.24 -18.36 -9.51
CA GLU A 50 -4.94 -19.45 -10.15
C GLU A 50 -4.18 -20.00 -11.38
N GLU A 51 -4.40 -21.27 -11.68
CA GLU A 51 -3.88 -21.88 -12.91
C GLU A 51 -4.48 -21.16 -14.13
N GLY A 52 -3.61 -20.78 -15.07
CA GLY A 52 -4.00 -20.00 -16.25
C GLY A 52 -3.94 -18.48 -16.11
N GLU A 53 -3.80 -17.93 -14.90
CA GLU A 53 -3.55 -16.50 -14.72
C GLU A 53 -2.08 -16.12 -15.01
N ARG A 54 -1.16 -17.08 -14.98
CA ARG A 54 0.29 -16.85 -15.03
C ARG A 54 0.87 -17.14 -16.41
N LEU A 55 1.78 -16.25 -16.83
CA LEU A 55 2.78 -16.54 -17.84
C LEU A 55 4.06 -16.98 -17.09
N LEU A 56 4.56 -18.16 -17.44
CA LEU A 56 5.65 -18.80 -16.68
C LEU A 56 7.02 -18.46 -17.25
N THR A 57 7.08 -18.09 -18.52
CA THR A 57 8.32 -17.83 -19.24
C THR A 57 8.34 -16.41 -19.84
N VAL A 58 9.53 -15.89 -20.07
CA VAL A 58 9.72 -14.62 -20.77
C VAL A 58 9.20 -14.68 -22.21
N ASP A 59 9.31 -15.84 -22.86
CA ASP A 59 8.84 -16.00 -24.23
C ASP A 59 7.31 -15.96 -24.31
N GLU A 60 6.59 -16.50 -23.31
CA GLU A 60 5.14 -16.32 -23.18
C GLU A 60 4.77 -14.84 -22.99
N VAL A 61 5.48 -14.10 -22.14
CA VAL A 61 5.26 -12.65 -21.97
C VAL A 61 5.48 -11.90 -23.28
N ARG A 62 6.49 -12.27 -24.05
CA ARG A 62 6.77 -11.66 -25.36
C ARG A 62 5.72 -12.00 -26.41
N ALA A 63 5.22 -13.24 -26.42
CA ALA A 63 4.13 -13.67 -27.28
C ALA A 63 2.81 -12.98 -26.90
N TRP A 64 2.56 -12.77 -25.60
CA TRP A 64 1.40 -12.04 -25.06
C TRP A 64 1.36 -10.58 -25.51
N LYS A 65 2.52 -9.97 -25.76
CA LYS A 65 2.68 -8.57 -26.22
C LYS A 65 1.89 -7.57 -25.35
N PRO A 66 2.12 -7.50 -24.02
CA PRO A 66 1.41 -6.57 -23.20
C PRO A 66 1.66 -5.12 -23.64
N ARG A 67 0.60 -4.32 -23.68
CA ARG A 67 0.73 -2.88 -23.93
C ARG A 67 1.34 -2.12 -22.75
N ALA A 68 1.16 -2.67 -21.54
CA ALA A 68 1.77 -2.15 -20.32
C ALA A 68 2.14 -3.29 -19.37
N VAL A 69 3.20 -3.08 -18.58
CA VAL A 69 3.62 -3.90 -17.44
C VAL A 69 3.43 -3.06 -16.19
N ILE A 70 2.48 -3.46 -15.34
CA ILE A 70 2.09 -2.74 -14.13
C ILE A 70 2.67 -3.48 -12.93
N THR A 71 3.31 -2.76 -12.02
CA THR A 71 3.91 -3.35 -10.82
C THR A 71 3.89 -2.41 -9.64
N SER A 72 3.83 -2.97 -8.43
CA SER A 72 4.05 -2.26 -7.16
C SER A 72 5.51 -2.35 -6.68
N SER A 73 6.38 -3.01 -7.44
CA SER A 73 7.78 -3.21 -7.10
C SER A 73 8.66 -2.11 -7.69
N ASN A 74 9.71 -1.72 -6.97
CA ASN A 74 10.68 -0.70 -7.39
C ASN A 74 11.56 -1.09 -8.61
N ALA A 75 11.35 -2.25 -9.20
CA ALA A 75 12.07 -2.74 -10.36
C ALA A 75 11.18 -3.64 -11.21
N VAL A 76 11.38 -3.59 -12.52
CA VAL A 76 10.62 -4.38 -13.49
C VAL A 76 11.57 -4.90 -14.56
N PRO A 77 11.35 -6.12 -15.11
CA PRO A 77 12.16 -6.64 -16.22
C PRO A 77 12.09 -5.73 -17.44
N HIS A 78 13.24 -5.15 -17.77
CA HIS A 78 13.34 -4.17 -18.87
C HIS A 78 13.13 -4.80 -20.27
N PHE A 79 13.25 -6.13 -20.37
CA PHE A 79 13.07 -6.89 -21.59
C PHE A 79 11.60 -7.33 -21.83
N PHE A 80 10.69 -7.11 -20.91
CA PHE A 80 9.26 -7.26 -21.18
C PHE A 80 8.79 -6.15 -22.13
N PRO A 81 7.92 -6.42 -23.11
CA PRO A 81 7.35 -5.39 -23.98
C PRO A 81 6.38 -4.47 -23.23
N GLY A 82 5.97 -3.36 -23.84
CA GLY A 82 4.99 -2.42 -23.30
C GLY A 82 5.53 -1.36 -22.32
N VAL A 83 4.67 -0.41 -21.95
CA VAL A 83 4.96 0.69 -21.02
C VAL A 83 5.18 0.15 -19.61
N LYS A 84 6.23 0.59 -18.93
CA LYS A 84 6.52 0.18 -17.54
C LYS A 84 5.90 1.16 -16.56
N VAL A 85 4.98 0.66 -15.72
CA VAL A 85 4.16 1.46 -14.81
C VAL A 85 4.40 1.03 -13.37
N GLU A 86 4.70 1.99 -12.50
CA GLU A 86 4.82 1.77 -11.04
C GLU A 86 3.61 2.34 -10.33
N THR A 87 2.99 1.53 -9.44
CA THR A 87 1.81 1.90 -8.63
C THR A 87 2.12 2.01 -7.14
N PHE A 88 3.41 1.88 -6.77
CA PHE A 88 3.91 1.83 -5.39
C PHE A 88 3.36 0.66 -4.56
N HIS A 89 3.86 0.52 -3.34
CA HIS A 89 3.44 -0.55 -2.42
C HIS A 89 3.00 -0.02 -1.05
N GLY A 90 2.80 1.29 -0.92
CA GLY A 90 2.30 1.95 0.30
C GLY A 90 2.45 3.45 0.24
N PHE A 91 1.97 4.11 1.29
CA PHE A 91 2.09 5.56 1.50
C PHE A 91 3.46 5.89 2.11
N ASP A 92 4.45 5.98 1.28
CA ASP A 92 5.84 6.10 1.75
C ASP A 92 6.40 7.52 1.67
N ALA A 93 5.59 8.50 1.24
CA ALA A 93 6.00 9.89 1.18
C ALA A 93 6.64 10.33 2.49
N GLY A 94 7.86 10.75 2.38
CA GLY A 94 8.65 11.20 3.52
C GLY A 94 9.69 10.20 4.04
N LYS A 95 9.77 8.92 3.60
CA LYS A 95 10.93 8.09 3.89
C LYS A 95 12.12 8.56 3.04
N PRO A 96 13.28 8.95 3.60
CA PRO A 96 14.39 9.56 2.84
C PRO A 96 14.91 8.73 1.66
N ARG A 97 14.66 7.41 1.67
CA ARG A 97 15.09 6.48 0.61
C ARG A 97 13.97 6.07 -0.34
N HIS A 98 12.76 6.58 -0.15
CA HIS A 98 11.59 6.14 -0.92
C HIS A 98 11.53 6.79 -2.30
N ILE A 99 12.00 8.02 -2.43
CA ILE A 99 12.11 8.75 -3.69
C ILE A 99 13.39 8.36 -4.44
N TYR A 100 13.65 7.06 -4.55
CA TYR A 100 14.81 6.58 -5.28
C TYR A 100 14.43 6.10 -6.68
N ILE A 101 14.54 7.01 -7.65
CA ILE A 101 14.25 6.71 -9.06
C ILE A 101 15.29 5.75 -9.62
N ARG A 102 14.88 4.51 -9.84
CA ARG A 102 15.76 3.45 -10.37
C ARG A 102 15.87 3.43 -11.90
N GLY A 103 15.09 4.26 -12.59
CA GLY A 103 15.15 4.43 -14.03
C GLY A 103 14.63 3.25 -14.86
N PHE A 104 13.68 2.48 -14.32
CA PHE A 104 13.01 1.40 -15.03
C PHE A 104 11.70 1.81 -15.68
N PHE A 105 11.00 2.74 -15.05
CA PHE A 105 9.61 3.05 -15.36
C PHE A 105 9.46 4.17 -16.39
N ASP A 106 8.38 4.11 -17.14
CA ASP A 106 7.93 5.15 -18.06
C ASP A 106 6.94 6.07 -17.39
N LEU A 107 6.12 5.50 -16.49
CA LEU A 107 5.02 6.16 -15.82
C LEU A 107 5.01 5.76 -14.32
N TYR A 108 4.91 6.76 -13.45
CA TYR A 108 4.65 6.60 -12.03
C TYR A 108 3.22 7.04 -11.73
N CYS A 109 2.43 6.13 -11.16
CA CYS A 109 1.06 6.36 -10.71
C CYS A 109 1.08 6.62 -9.21
N THR A 110 1.04 7.89 -8.80
CA THR A 110 1.20 8.31 -7.41
C THR A 110 -0.10 8.27 -6.62
N THR A 111 0.01 8.12 -5.31
CA THR A 111 -1.14 7.90 -4.41
C THR A 111 -1.92 9.16 -4.10
N GLY A 112 -1.26 10.33 -4.06
CA GLY A 112 -1.90 11.60 -3.74
C GLY A 112 -0.99 12.80 -3.96
N PRO A 113 -1.48 14.02 -3.66
CA PRO A 113 -0.83 15.29 -3.99
C PRO A 113 0.61 15.41 -3.47
N ARG A 114 0.86 14.93 -2.24
CA ARG A 114 2.18 15.01 -1.61
C ARG A 114 3.25 14.25 -2.40
N ASP A 115 2.96 13.02 -2.80
CA ASP A 115 3.87 12.20 -3.59
C ASP A 115 3.97 12.73 -5.01
N THR A 116 2.84 13.13 -5.59
CA THR A 116 2.76 13.69 -6.93
C THR A 116 3.68 14.91 -7.09
N ALA A 117 3.64 15.84 -6.15
CA ALA A 117 4.49 17.04 -6.20
C ALA A 117 5.98 16.68 -6.20
N GLN A 118 6.40 15.75 -5.35
CA GLN A 118 7.79 15.31 -5.24
C GLN A 118 8.26 14.57 -6.51
N PHE A 119 7.46 13.64 -7.01
CA PHE A 119 7.80 12.88 -8.22
C PHE A 119 7.79 13.76 -9.47
N LYS A 120 6.86 14.73 -9.61
CA LYS A 120 6.84 15.69 -10.70
C LYS A 120 8.08 16.56 -10.72
N ALA A 121 8.52 17.09 -9.58
CA ALA A 121 9.75 17.88 -9.50
C ALA A 121 10.99 17.10 -9.98
N ILE A 122 11.05 15.79 -9.72
CA ILE A 122 12.12 14.94 -10.24
C ILE A 122 11.93 14.69 -11.74
N ALA A 123 10.71 14.36 -12.19
CA ALA A 123 10.42 14.11 -13.59
C ALA A 123 10.78 15.28 -14.49
N ASP A 124 10.49 16.51 -14.06
CA ASP A 124 10.82 17.74 -14.78
C ASP A 124 12.33 17.89 -14.96
N ARG A 125 13.10 17.55 -13.93
CA ARG A 125 14.56 17.61 -13.96
C ARG A 125 15.19 16.53 -14.83
N VAL A 126 14.74 15.27 -14.69
CA VAL A 126 15.38 14.12 -15.37
C VAL A 126 14.77 13.81 -16.73
N GLY A 127 13.46 13.99 -16.92
CA GLY A 127 12.76 13.91 -18.21
C GLY A 127 12.57 12.51 -18.79
N HIS A 128 12.85 11.43 -18.05
CA HIS A 128 12.77 10.07 -18.57
C HIS A 128 11.58 9.25 -18.03
N PHE A 129 10.68 9.87 -17.27
CA PHE A 129 9.41 9.30 -16.84
C PHE A 129 8.34 10.39 -16.70
N ALA A 130 7.09 9.97 -16.77
CA ALA A 130 5.91 10.78 -16.50
C ALA A 130 5.34 10.43 -15.11
N VAL A 131 4.53 11.35 -14.56
CA VAL A 131 3.87 11.19 -13.26
C VAL A 131 2.41 11.55 -13.40
N VAL A 132 1.52 10.66 -12.96
CA VAL A 132 0.07 10.88 -12.89
C VAL A 132 -0.41 10.47 -11.50
N GLU A 133 -1.21 11.34 -10.89
CA GLU A 133 -1.88 11.04 -9.63
C GLU A 133 -3.09 10.15 -9.90
N THR A 134 -3.17 9.00 -9.25
CA THR A 134 -4.21 8.00 -9.51
C THR A 134 -4.92 7.50 -8.26
N GLY A 135 -4.31 7.65 -7.11
CA GLY A 135 -4.70 6.94 -5.89
C GLY A 135 -3.98 5.62 -5.72
N PHE A 136 -4.37 4.85 -4.70
CA PHE A 136 -3.73 3.59 -4.32
C PHE A 136 -4.69 2.41 -4.53
N PRO A 137 -4.46 1.55 -5.54
CA PRO A 137 -5.43 0.53 -5.96
C PRO A 137 -5.76 -0.51 -4.88
N LYS A 138 -4.83 -0.82 -3.96
CA LYS A 138 -5.09 -1.70 -2.82
C LYS A 138 -6.33 -1.31 -2.02
N LEU A 139 -6.64 -0.02 -1.98
CA LEU A 139 -7.76 0.51 -1.20
C LEU A 139 -9.11 0.46 -1.94
N ASP A 140 -9.11 0.30 -3.27
CA ASP A 140 -10.34 0.37 -4.06
C ASP A 140 -11.48 -0.53 -3.53
N PRO A 141 -11.23 -1.81 -3.15
CA PRO A 141 -12.29 -2.67 -2.62
C PRO A 141 -12.87 -2.21 -1.28
N PHE A 142 -12.08 -1.48 -0.50
CA PHE A 142 -12.42 -1.09 0.87
C PHE A 142 -12.90 0.35 1.00
N MET A 143 -12.78 1.17 -0.07
CA MET A 143 -13.04 2.62 0.03
C MET A 143 -14.42 2.95 0.57
N LYS A 144 -15.46 2.27 0.13
CA LYS A 144 -16.84 2.50 0.62
C LYS A 144 -16.98 2.24 2.12
N GLU A 145 -16.23 1.28 2.64
CA GLU A 145 -16.30 0.87 4.04
C GLU A 145 -15.46 1.77 4.95
N ILE A 146 -14.32 2.26 4.44
CA ILE A 146 -13.35 3.02 5.26
C ILE A 146 -13.53 4.54 5.17
N THR A 147 -14.28 5.06 4.20
CA THR A 147 -14.39 6.51 3.96
C THR A 147 -15.80 7.08 4.10
N GLY A 148 -16.72 6.35 4.67
CA GLY A 148 -18.05 6.83 5.02
C GLY A 148 -18.02 7.86 6.17
N PRO A 149 -19.19 8.40 6.58
CA PRO A 149 -19.28 9.21 7.79
C PRO A 149 -18.70 8.45 8.97
N ILE A 150 -17.84 9.13 9.76
CA ILE A 150 -17.23 8.51 10.94
C ILE A 150 -18.34 8.19 11.93
N PRO A 151 -18.59 6.91 12.26
CA PRO A 151 -19.68 6.55 13.17
C PRO A 151 -19.40 7.07 14.58
N PRO A 152 -20.43 7.27 15.41
CA PRO A 152 -20.27 7.53 16.84
C PRO A 152 -19.36 6.47 17.47
N VAL A 153 -18.62 6.86 18.52
CA VAL A 153 -17.80 5.92 19.29
C VAL A 153 -18.71 4.84 19.90
N ARG A 154 -18.34 3.59 19.71
CA ARG A 154 -19.08 2.42 20.24
C ARG A 154 -19.12 2.44 21.78
N GLN A 155 -20.05 1.68 22.34
CA GLN A 155 -20.17 1.49 23.79
C GLN A 155 -20.18 -0.02 24.10
N PRO A 156 -19.10 -0.58 24.65
CA PRO A 156 -17.79 0.04 24.90
C PRO A 156 -17.01 0.31 23.61
N PRO A 157 -16.09 1.30 23.62
CA PRO A 157 -15.20 1.59 22.49
C PRO A 157 -14.33 0.39 22.10
N VAL A 158 -14.05 0.25 20.80
CA VAL A 158 -13.18 -0.82 20.26
C VAL A 158 -11.86 -0.22 19.78
N ILE A 159 -10.76 -0.71 20.31
CA ILE A 159 -9.40 -0.24 20.05
C ILE A 159 -8.65 -1.29 19.24
N LEU A 160 -8.06 -0.90 18.11
CA LEU A 160 -7.12 -1.73 17.36
C LEU A 160 -5.70 -1.47 17.89
N TYR A 161 -5.04 -2.49 18.39
CA TYR A 161 -3.61 -2.41 18.71
C TYR A 161 -2.79 -3.15 17.66
N HIS A 162 -1.95 -2.41 16.94
CA HIS A 162 -1.08 -2.95 15.90
C HIS A 162 0.34 -2.41 16.03
N SER A 163 1.35 -3.28 16.10
CA SER A 163 2.75 -2.90 16.19
C SER A 163 3.58 -3.43 15.03
N THR A 164 4.59 -2.66 14.64
CA THR A 164 5.57 -3.10 13.63
C THR A 164 6.46 -4.22 14.17
N PHE A 165 6.99 -5.05 13.27
CA PHE A 165 7.86 -6.17 13.64
C PHE A 165 9.33 -5.79 13.87
N SER A 166 9.74 -4.58 13.50
CA SER A 166 11.14 -4.14 13.66
C SER A 166 11.44 -3.83 15.13
N PRO A 167 12.32 -4.55 15.83
CA PRO A 167 12.50 -4.40 17.29
C PRO A 167 12.81 -2.98 17.75
N SER A 168 13.60 -2.24 16.98
CA SER A 168 13.95 -0.83 17.30
C SER A 168 12.82 0.18 17.08
N TRP A 169 11.68 -0.24 16.54
CA TRP A 169 10.52 0.62 16.22
C TRP A 169 9.22 0.11 16.85
N SER A 170 9.23 -1.14 17.30
CA SER A 170 8.07 -1.79 17.89
C SER A 170 7.82 -1.29 19.31
N ALA A 171 6.58 -0.93 19.59
CA ALA A 171 6.10 -0.60 20.93
C ALA A 171 5.59 -1.83 21.70
N ALA A 172 5.53 -3.00 21.06
CA ALA A 172 4.87 -4.18 21.61
C ALA A 172 5.38 -4.59 23.00
N GLU A 173 6.71 -4.64 23.20
CA GLU A 173 7.25 -5.01 24.49
C GLU A 173 7.06 -3.90 25.54
N THR A 174 7.22 -2.64 25.15
CA THR A 174 7.11 -1.49 26.07
C THR A 174 5.69 -1.29 26.56
N LEU A 175 4.68 -1.45 25.70
CA LEU A 175 3.27 -1.24 26.03
C LEU A 175 2.57 -2.51 26.51
N TYR A 176 3.27 -3.64 26.62
CA TYR A 176 2.67 -4.92 27.00
C TYR A 176 1.89 -4.88 28.32
N GLU A 177 2.51 -4.35 29.39
CA GLU A 177 1.86 -4.30 30.72
C GLU A 177 0.66 -3.34 30.74
N GLU A 178 0.72 -2.24 29.98
CA GLU A 178 -0.42 -1.33 29.83
C GLU A 178 -1.59 -1.96 29.08
N VAL A 179 -1.31 -2.61 27.95
CA VAL A 179 -2.35 -3.34 27.18
C VAL A 179 -2.98 -4.44 28.06
N LYS A 180 -2.15 -5.20 28.78
CA LYS A 180 -2.59 -6.25 29.69
C LYS A 180 -3.48 -5.72 30.83
N ARG A 181 -3.11 -4.58 31.40
CA ARG A 181 -3.88 -3.91 32.46
C ARG A 181 -5.21 -3.40 31.93
N LEU A 182 -5.16 -2.60 30.86
CA LEU A 182 -6.33 -1.91 30.30
C LEU A 182 -7.32 -2.86 29.62
N SER A 183 -6.85 -4.01 29.12
CA SER A 183 -7.73 -5.01 28.51
C SER A 183 -8.54 -5.85 29.52
N ARG A 184 -8.36 -5.63 30.82
CA ARG A 184 -9.06 -6.36 31.89
C ARG A 184 -10.12 -5.53 32.61
N ASP A 185 -10.11 -4.20 32.43
CA ASP A 185 -10.99 -3.31 33.16
C ASP A 185 -12.41 -3.15 32.56
N GLY A 186 -12.61 -3.67 31.34
CA GLY A 186 -13.90 -3.69 30.66
C GLY A 186 -14.34 -2.34 30.06
N ARG A 187 -13.61 -1.26 30.27
CA ARG A 187 -13.94 0.06 29.69
C ARG A 187 -13.85 0.07 28.17
N TRP A 188 -12.94 -0.73 27.60
CA TRP A 188 -12.67 -0.82 26.17
C TRP A 188 -12.61 -2.27 25.72
N ARG A 189 -12.96 -2.51 24.47
CA ARG A 189 -12.66 -3.77 23.79
C ARG A 189 -11.40 -3.60 22.94
N TRP A 190 -10.61 -4.67 22.82
CA TRP A 190 -9.35 -4.67 22.11
C TRP A 190 -9.33 -5.71 21.00
N ILE A 191 -8.90 -5.28 19.83
CA ILE A 191 -8.46 -6.19 18.76
C ILE A 191 -6.96 -5.99 18.63
N VAL A 192 -6.19 -7.05 18.86
CA VAL A 192 -4.73 -7.03 18.69
C VAL A 192 -4.37 -7.81 17.44
N THR A 193 -3.56 -7.24 16.60
CA THR A 193 -2.99 -7.94 15.43
C THR A 193 -1.58 -7.43 15.17
N PHE A 194 -0.71 -8.31 14.67
CA PHE A 194 0.66 -7.95 14.37
C PHE A 194 1.01 -8.31 12.93
N HIS A 195 2.06 -7.69 12.42
CA HIS A 195 2.64 -8.07 11.14
C HIS A 195 3.11 -9.53 11.18
N PRO A 196 2.93 -10.34 10.10
CA PRO A 196 3.35 -11.77 10.08
C PRO A 196 4.83 -12.04 10.42
N LYS A 197 5.68 -11.03 10.30
CA LYS A 197 7.12 -11.10 10.66
C LYS A 197 7.39 -10.71 12.13
N MET A 198 6.36 -10.47 12.95
CA MET A 198 6.54 -10.20 14.37
C MET A 198 7.22 -11.40 15.03
N ASP A 199 8.04 -11.11 16.04
CA ASP A 199 8.68 -12.15 16.85
C ASP A 199 7.61 -13.10 17.43
N PRO A 200 7.78 -14.44 17.24
CA PRO A 200 6.80 -15.42 17.70
C PRO A 200 6.59 -15.40 19.23
N ALA A 201 7.63 -15.08 20.02
CA ALA A 201 7.50 -15.00 21.47
C ALA A 201 6.63 -13.79 21.89
N THR A 202 6.85 -12.64 21.25
CA THR A 202 6.00 -11.45 21.44
C THR A 202 4.55 -11.73 21.02
N THR A 203 4.36 -12.39 19.88
CA THR A 203 3.02 -12.79 19.42
C THR A 203 2.34 -13.72 20.41
N ALA A 204 3.03 -14.73 20.92
CA ALA A 204 2.50 -15.66 21.93
C ALA A 204 2.10 -14.97 23.23
N LYS A 205 2.92 -14.00 23.71
CA LYS A 205 2.58 -13.19 24.89
C LYS A 205 1.24 -12.47 24.73
N TYR A 206 1.00 -11.84 23.57
CA TYR A 206 -0.24 -11.11 23.32
C TYR A 206 -1.45 -12.05 23.09
N LYS A 207 -1.25 -13.19 22.45
CA LYS A 207 -2.28 -14.24 22.35
C LYS A 207 -2.72 -14.76 23.73
N ALA A 208 -1.79 -14.84 24.68
CA ALA A 208 -2.08 -15.25 26.06
C ALA A 208 -2.88 -14.17 26.85
N LEU A 209 -2.98 -12.94 26.36
CA LEU A 209 -3.82 -11.89 26.98
C LEU A 209 -5.31 -12.02 26.64
N GLN A 210 -5.70 -12.88 25.68
CA GLN A 210 -7.08 -13.03 25.25
C GLN A 210 -8.02 -13.26 26.45
N ASN A 211 -9.11 -12.51 26.47
CA ASN A 211 -10.12 -12.55 27.51
C ASN A 211 -11.46 -12.01 26.93
N GLU A 212 -12.45 -11.77 27.76
CA GLU A 212 -13.75 -11.23 27.37
C GLU A 212 -13.66 -9.89 26.59
N TYR A 213 -12.61 -9.08 26.85
CA TYR A 213 -12.44 -7.74 26.29
C TYR A 213 -11.29 -7.64 25.29
N LEU A 214 -10.45 -8.69 25.11
CA LEU A 214 -9.34 -8.69 24.19
C LEU A 214 -9.35 -9.93 23.30
N THR A 215 -9.38 -9.71 21.99
CA THR A 215 -9.22 -10.73 20.95
C THR A 215 -7.93 -10.50 20.18
N PHE A 216 -7.13 -11.55 19.98
CA PHE A 216 -6.01 -11.54 19.04
C PHE A 216 -6.51 -11.99 17.66
N ALA A 217 -6.49 -11.09 16.69
CA ALA A 217 -6.91 -11.38 15.32
C ALA A 217 -5.70 -11.86 14.49
N GLU A 218 -5.77 -13.10 14.02
CA GLU A 218 -4.89 -13.63 12.99
C GLU A 218 -5.51 -13.25 11.64
N ASN A 219 -5.15 -12.07 11.12
CA ASN A 219 -5.71 -11.58 9.88
C ASN A 219 -4.60 -11.15 8.93
N ASP A 220 -4.61 -11.69 7.73
CA ASP A 220 -3.65 -11.36 6.67
C ASP A 220 -3.91 -9.96 6.08
N ASN A 221 -5.12 -9.41 6.27
CA ASN A 221 -5.53 -8.11 5.75
C ASN A 221 -6.09 -7.19 6.84
N ILE A 222 -5.24 -6.36 7.41
CA ILE A 222 -5.62 -5.43 8.49
C ILE A 222 -6.76 -4.47 8.09
N LEU A 223 -6.97 -4.19 6.80
CA LEU A 223 -8.03 -3.29 6.31
C LEU A 223 -9.42 -3.76 6.72
N GLU A 224 -9.65 -5.07 6.82
CA GLU A 224 -10.92 -5.67 7.25
C GLU A 224 -11.28 -5.37 8.72
N LEU A 225 -10.28 -5.01 9.52
CA LEU A 225 -10.49 -4.62 10.92
C LEU A 225 -10.87 -3.14 11.08
N PHE A 226 -10.54 -2.30 10.12
CA PHE A 226 -10.73 -0.85 10.23
C PHE A 226 -12.18 -0.41 10.44
N PRO A 227 -13.19 -0.99 9.76
CA PRO A 227 -14.59 -0.66 10.04
C PRO A 227 -15.05 -1.05 11.45
N GLN A 228 -14.40 -2.04 12.06
CA GLN A 228 -14.81 -2.64 13.33
C GLN A 228 -14.35 -1.88 14.57
N VAL A 229 -13.46 -0.90 14.42
CA VAL A 229 -12.78 -0.22 15.52
C VAL A 229 -13.05 1.29 15.55
N ASP A 230 -12.87 1.93 16.68
CA ASP A 230 -13.11 3.35 16.87
C ASP A 230 -11.83 4.17 16.80
N MET A 231 -10.70 3.57 17.11
CA MET A 231 -9.35 4.15 17.03
C MET A 231 -8.30 3.08 16.88
N MET A 232 -7.07 3.50 16.60
CA MET A 232 -5.90 2.62 16.52
C MET A 232 -4.81 3.09 17.49
N CYS A 233 -4.17 2.13 18.15
CA CYS A 233 -2.90 2.32 18.85
C CYS A 233 -1.79 1.62 18.05
N SER A 234 -0.68 2.31 17.79
CA SER A 234 0.41 1.80 16.97
C SER A 234 1.76 2.43 17.33
N ASP A 235 2.74 2.20 16.49
CA ASP A 235 4.08 2.81 16.53
C ASP A 235 4.46 3.43 15.17
N THR A 236 5.54 2.99 14.53
CA THR A 236 5.96 3.44 13.20
C THR A 236 5.55 2.41 12.11
N SER A 237 4.31 1.99 12.10
CA SER A 237 3.75 1.06 11.12
C SER A 237 3.29 1.76 9.85
N SER A 238 3.42 1.10 8.69
CA SER A 238 2.85 1.60 7.41
C SER A 238 1.32 1.54 7.39
N ALA A 239 0.70 0.61 8.12
CA ALA A 239 -0.75 0.47 8.26
C ALA A 239 -1.41 1.70 8.87
N LEU A 240 -0.66 2.50 9.65
CA LEU A 240 -1.11 3.76 10.22
C LEU A 240 -1.63 4.73 9.16
N ASN A 241 -0.93 4.86 8.03
CA ASN A 241 -1.36 5.76 6.96
C ASN A 241 -2.68 5.29 6.32
N GLU A 242 -2.84 3.98 6.14
CA GLU A 242 -4.09 3.40 5.64
C GLU A 242 -5.24 3.61 6.64
N PHE A 243 -4.96 3.46 7.95
CA PHE A 243 -5.97 3.68 8.99
C PHE A 243 -6.42 5.15 9.09
N LEU A 244 -5.51 6.11 8.99
CA LEU A 244 -5.84 7.56 9.02
C LEU A 244 -6.83 7.96 7.91
N LEU A 245 -6.88 7.22 6.79
CA LEU A 245 -7.88 7.48 5.73
C LEU A 245 -9.32 7.16 6.15
N THR A 246 -9.51 6.41 7.25
CA THR A 246 -10.84 6.20 7.85
C THR A 246 -11.35 7.44 8.59
N GLY A 247 -10.53 8.47 8.76
CA GLY A 247 -10.83 9.64 9.57
C GLY A 247 -10.78 9.40 11.09
N LYS A 248 -10.45 8.18 11.53
CA LYS A 248 -10.45 7.80 12.96
C LYS A 248 -9.12 8.14 13.64
N PRO A 249 -9.13 8.45 14.95
CA PRO A 249 -7.94 8.89 15.65
C PRO A 249 -6.92 7.76 15.88
N VAL A 250 -5.65 8.15 15.98
CA VAL A 250 -4.52 7.25 16.22
C VAL A 250 -3.68 7.76 17.38
N VAL A 251 -3.37 6.85 18.31
CA VAL A 251 -2.32 7.03 19.32
C VAL A 251 -1.09 6.28 18.88
N THR A 252 0.09 6.92 18.92
CA THR A 252 1.35 6.28 18.59
C THR A 252 2.35 6.36 19.74
N PHE A 253 3.24 5.37 19.82
CA PHE A 253 4.33 5.35 20.77
C PHE A 253 5.65 5.56 20.07
N LYS A 254 6.35 6.68 20.38
CA LYS A 254 7.66 7.06 19.81
C LYS A 254 7.68 6.96 18.29
N ASN A 255 6.67 7.51 17.66
CA ASN A 255 6.59 7.52 16.20
C ASN A 255 7.76 8.32 15.63
N ARG A 256 8.43 7.79 14.63
CA ARG A 256 9.58 8.47 13.99
C ARG A 256 9.20 9.70 13.19
N ARG A 257 7.91 9.92 12.96
CA ARG A 257 7.35 11.03 12.20
C ARG A 257 6.06 11.49 12.84
N PRO A 258 6.15 11.98 14.07
CA PRO A 258 4.98 12.56 14.73
C PRO A 258 4.48 13.75 13.91
N GLY A 259 3.19 13.99 13.98
CA GLY A 259 2.54 15.12 13.34
C GLY A 259 1.20 15.42 13.99
N PRO A 260 0.54 16.54 13.63
CA PRO A 260 -0.70 16.98 14.26
C PRO A 260 -1.86 15.96 14.12
N GLN A 261 -1.77 15.05 13.14
CA GLN A 261 -2.75 13.98 12.91
C GLN A 261 -2.61 12.79 13.88
N LEU A 262 -1.62 12.80 14.78
CA LEU A 262 -1.33 11.74 15.73
C LEU A 262 -1.30 12.26 17.14
N ILE A 263 -1.73 11.45 18.11
CA ILE A 263 -1.38 11.64 19.51
C ILE A 263 -0.16 10.74 19.75
N ASP A 264 1.04 11.33 19.68
CA ASP A 264 2.27 10.58 19.90
C ASP A 264 2.73 10.72 21.34
N ILE A 265 3.04 9.60 21.98
CA ILE A 265 3.53 9.52 23.36
C ILE A 265 4.92 8.89 23.40
N ASP A 266 5.70 9.19 24.42
CA ASP A 266 7.07 8.69 24.63
C ASP A 266 7.24 7.93 25.95
N ASP A 267 6.23 7.93 26.80
CA ASP A 267 6.18 7.19 28.07
C ASP A 267 4.91 6.35 28.17
N ALA A 268 5.04 5.10 28.65
CA ALA A 268 3.92 4.19 28.77
C ALA A 268 2.81 4.68 29.72
N SER A 269 3.14 5.49 30.72
CA SER A 269 2.15 6.08 31.66
C SER A 269 1.19 7.05 30.96
N GLN A 270 1.57 7.58 29.79
CA GLN A 270 0.71 8.46 28.98
C GLN A 270 -0.31 7.68 28.14
N PHE A 271 -0.20 6.34 28.07
CA PHE A 271 -0.97 5.54 27.12
C PHE A 271 -2.48 5.62 27.36
N GLU A 272 -2.92 5.43 28.60
CA GLU A 272 -4.33 5.52 28.97
C GLU A 272 -4.92 6.93 28.74
N PRO A 273 -4.33 8.04 29.23
CA PRO A 273 -4.81 9.38 28.94
C PRO A 273 -4.83 9.72 27.43
N ALA A 274 -3.88 9.20 26.65
CA ALA A 274 -3.84 9.40 25.21
C ALA A 274 -5.01 8.71 24.50
N ILE A 275 -5.38 7.49 24.91
CA ILE A 275 -6.55 6.77 24.43
C ILE A 275 -7.83 7.53 24.72
N GLU A 276 -8.02 8.01 25.97
CA GLU A 276 -9.19 8.78 26.35
C GLU A 276 -9.31 10.06 25.51
N ARG A 277 -8.20 10.79 25.33
CA ARG A 277 -8.15 11.96 24.45
C ARG A 277 -8.51 11.60 23.01
N ALA A 278 -7.97 10.50 22.45
CA ALA A 278 -8.28 10.07 21.10
C ALA A 278 -9.78 9.76 20.93
N LEU A 279 -10.37 9.02 21.87
CA LEU A 279 -11.79 8.67 21.86
C LEU A 279 -12.72 9.89 22.02
N SER A 280 -12.26 10.98 22.67
CA SER A 280 -13.01 12.24 22.74
C SER A 280 -13.06 12.99 21.41
N ARG A 281 -12.23 12.60 20.43
CA ARG A 281 -12.18 13.17 19.08
C ARG A 281 -12.06 14.70 19.07
N PRO A 282 -11.00 15.28 19.63
CA PRO A 282 -10.83 16.74 19.65
C PRO A 282 -10.91 17.31 18.23
N PRO A 283 -11.64 18.42 17.99
CA PRO A 283 -11.82 18.97 16.64
C PRO A 283 -10.51 19.25 15.90
N GLU A 284 -9.49 19.74 16.59
CA GLU A 284 -8.18 20.01 16.01
C GLU A 284 -7.46 18.74 15.52
N LEU A 285 -7.59 17.63 16.26
CA LEU A 285 -7.05 16.33 15.84
C LEU A 285 -7.79 15.80 14.62
N MET A 286 -9.13 15.88 14.64
CA MET A 286 -9.95 15.37 13.55
C MET A 286 -9.70 16.15 12.25
N GLN A 287 -9.52 17.48 12.34
CA GLN A 287 -9.14 18.30 11.19
C GLN A 287 -7.77 17.93 10.66
N ALA A 288 -6.78 17.75 11.54
CA ALA A 288 -5.43 17.36 11.13
C ALA A 288 -5.40 15.95 10.47
N ILE A 289 -6.26 15.03 10.91
CA ILE A 289 -6.43 13.72 10.27
C ILE A 289 -7.02 13.88 8.85
N ALA A 290 -8.04 14.71 8.69
CA ALA A 290 -8.64 14.99 7.39
C ALA A 290 -7.64 15.61 6.41
N ASP A 291 -6.94 16.65 6.83
CA ASP A 291 -5.91 17.35 6.03
C ASP A 291 -4.77 16.38 5.62
N TYR A 292 -4.36 15.52 6.55
CA TYR A 292 -3.35 14.49 6.26
C TYR A 292 -3.85 13.48 5.23
N GLY A 293 -5.08 13.00 5.40
CA GLY A 293 -5.72 12.05 4.48
C GLY A 293 -5.79 12.61 3.05
N ASP A 294 -6.20 13.87 2.91
CA ASP A 294 -6.30 14.55 1.61
C ASP A 294 -4.92 14.78 0.97
N ALA A 295 -3.89 15.01 1.77
CA ALA A 295 -2.53 15.16 1.28
C ALA A 295 -1.94 13.85 0.75
N ILE A 296 -2.29 12.69 1.32
CA ILE A 296 -1.73 11.39 0.92
C ILE A 296 -2.61 10.62 -0.07
N HIS A 297 -3.95 10.75 0.04
CA HIS A 297 -4.91 10.04 -0.80
C HIS A 297 -6.28 10.74 -0.79
N PRO A 298 -6.52 11.71 -1.66
CA PRO A 298 -7.77 12.50 -1.67
C PRO A 298 -8.97 11.72 -2.23
N TYR A 299 -8.73 10.60 -2.90
CA TYR A 299 -9.76 9.81 -3.57
C TYR A 299 -10.52 8.96 -2.56
N ARG A 300 -11.87 9.01 -2.62
CA ARG A 300 -12.78 8.28 -1.72
C ARG A 300 -13.76 7.38 -2.48
N ASP A 301 -13.55 7.21 -3.78
CA ASP A 301 -14.51 6.60 -4.71
C ASP A 301 -14.17 5.16 -5.12
N GLY A 302 -12.99 4.63 -4.73
CA GLY A 302 -12.58 3.26 -5.05
C GLY A 302 -12.22 3.04 -6.53
N HIS A 303 -11.83 4.09 -7.25
CA HIS A 303 -11.53 4.04 -8.69
C HIS A 303 -10.05 4.35 -9.02
N SER A 304 -9.13 4.01 -8.12
CA SER A 304 -7.69 4.22 -8.38
C SER A 304 -7.19 3.34 -9.53
N SER A 305 -7.70 2.11 -9.62
CA SER A 305 -7.36 1.16 -10.67
C SER A 305 -7.76 1.68 -12.06
N GLU A 306 -8.95 2.23 -12.21
CA GLU A 306 -9.42 2.81 -13.47
C GLU A 306 -8.61 4.06 -13.85
N ARG A 307 -8.21 4.88 -12.86
CA ARG A 307 -7.31 6.02 -13.10
C ARG A 307 -5.95 5.59 -13.59
N ILE A 308 -5.40 4.47 -13.08
CA ILE A 308 -4.14 3.88 -13.58
C ILE A 308 -4.29 3.49 -15.05
N LEU A 309 -5.37 2.81 -15.43
CA LEU A 309 -5.61 2.41 -16.81
C LEU A 309 -5.78 3.64 -17.72
N LYS A 310 -6.53 4.66 -17.27
CA LYS A 310 -6.66 5.93 -17.99
C LYS A 310 -5.34 6.67 -18.15
N ALA A 311 -4.47 6.63 -17.13
CA ALA A 311 -3.14 7.22 -17.19
C ALA A 311 -2.25 6.51 -18.22
N ILE A 312 -2.32 5.17 -18.30
CA ILE A 312 -1.65 4.37 -19.32
C ILE A 312 -2.15 4.73 -20.72
N ASP A 313 -3.47 4.79 -20.90
CA ASP A 313 -4.08 5.15 -22.17
C ASP A 313 -3.64 6.55 -22.62
N GLY A 314 -3.69 7.53 -21.73
CA GLY A 314 -3.24 8.90 -22.00
C GLY A 314 -1.75 8.98 -22.36
N PHE A 315 -0.89 8.24 -21.66
CA PHE A 315 0.53 8.17 -21.95
C PHE A 315 0.81 7.57 -23.33
N ILE A 316 0.13 6.48 -23.68
CA ILE A 316 0.28 5.82 -25.00
C ILE A 316 -0.27 6.73 -26.11
N ALA A 317 -1.42 7.36 -25.91
CA ALA A 317 -2.04 8.30 -26.89
C ALA A 317 -1.14 9.52 -27.14
N ALA A 318 -0.37 9.97 -26.14
CA ALA A 318 0.63 11.02 -26.27
C ALA A 318 1.94 10.55 -26.95
N GLY A 319 1.95 9.35 -27.54
CA GLY A 319 3.09 8.78 -28.27
C GLY A 319 3.92 7.78 -27.48
N GLY A 320 3.58 7.50 -26.20
CA GLY A 320 4.21 6.46 -25.37
C GLY A 320 5.70 6.71 -25.06
N ARG A 321 6.14 7.95 -25.09
CA ARG A 321 7.56 8.32 -24.93
C ARG A 321 7.72 9.49 -24.00
N ASN A 322 8.78 9.44 -23.19
CA ASN A 322 9.22 10.55 -22.36
C ASN A 322 10.22 11.47 -23.11
N ARG A 323 10.41 12.69 -22.62
CA ARG A 323 11.29 13.69 -23.21
C ARG A 323 12.73 13.20 -23.39
N ARG A 324 13.21 12.38 -22.46
CA ARG A 324 14.56 11.77 -22.48
C ARG A 324 14.50 10.27 -22.39
N ARG A 325 15.54 9.60 -22.87
CA ARG A 325 15.70 8.14 -22.71
C ARG A 325 16.00 7.78 -21.26
N LYS A 326 15.55 6.62 -20.81
CA LYS A 326 15.90 6.04 -19.51
C LYS A 326 17.40 5.86 -19.38
N PRO A 327 17.98 5.96 -18.16
CA PRO A 327 19.39 5.67 -17.95
C PRO A 327 19.75 4.23 -18.30
N TRP A 328 20.99 4.00 -18.67
CA TRP A 328 21.48 2.67 -19.10
C TRP A 328 21.27 1.60 -18.03
N ASN A 329 21.52 1.91 -16.76
CA ASN A 329 21.17 1.09 -15.60
C ASN A 329 21.71 -0.36 -15.65
N LEU A 330 22.90 -0.56 -16.21
CA LEU A 330 23.46 -1.86 -16.59
C LEU A 330 23.49 -2.86 -15.43
N TRP A 331 24.05 -2.48 -14.28
CA TRP A 331 24.15 -3.38 -13.13
C TRP A 331 22.81 -3.88 -12.60
N ARG A 332 21.81 -2.99 -12.55
CA ARG A 332 20.46 -3.39 -12.12
C ARG A 332 19.79 -4.29 -13.15
N LYS A 333 19.97 -3.99 -14.43
CA LYS A 333 19.48 -4.83 -15.54
C LYS A 333 20.11 -6.22 -15.52
N LEU A 334 21.41 -6.32 -15.27
CA LEU A 334 22.10 -7.60 -15.12
C LEU A 334 21.59 -8.40 -13.92
N LYS A 335 21.37 -7.76 -12.77
CA LYS A 335 20.77 -8.43 -11.59
C LYS A 335 19.39 -9.02 -11.91
N ILE A 336 18.53 -8.28 -12.62
CA ILE A 336 17.20 -8.77 -13.03
C ILE A 336 17.35 -9.93 -14.01
N ARG A 337 18.22 -9.84 -15.01
CA ARG A 337 18.48 -10.93 -15.96
C ARG A 337 18.93 -12.20 -15.24
N ARG A 338 19.88 -12.08 -14.31
CA ARG A 338 20.37 -13.22 -13.52
C ARG A 338 19.27 -13.83 -12.66
N ARG A 339 18.41 -13.01 -12.04
CA ARG A 339 17.32 -13.47 -11.19
C ARG A 339 16.28 -14.25 -11.99
N ILE A 340 15.90 -13.76 -13.18
CA ILE A 340 14.87 -14.36 -14.04
C ILE A 340 15.46 -15.45 -14.93
N GLY A 341 16.79 -15.53 -15.10
CA GLY A 341 17.43 -16.51 -15.98
C GLY A 341 17.34 -16.19 -17.48
N TYR A 342 17.00 -14.93 -17.85
CA TYR A 342 16.80 -14.56 -19.26
C TYR A 342 17.93 -13.69 -19.82
N TRP A 343 18.59 -14.18 -20.88
CA TRP A 343 19.72 -13.54 -21.56
C TRP A 343 19.45 -13.15 -23.02
N GLY A 344 18.22 -13.36 -23.49
CA GLY A 344 17.80 -12.99 -24.82
C GLY A 344 17.68 -11.47 -25.05
N PRO A 345 17.27 -11.05 -26.28
CA PRO A 345 17.15 -9.64 -26.64
C PRO A 345 16.14 -8.92 -25.76
N ALA A 346 16.39 -7.62 -25.50
CA ALA A 346 15.39 -6.76 -24.88
C ALA A 346 14.22 -6.59 -25.87
N GLY A 347 12.99 -6.78 -25.40
CA GLY A 347 11.80 -6.43 -26.18
C GLY A 347 11.72 -4.90 -26.32
N TYR A 348 11.52 -4.41 -27.51
CA TYR A 348 11.21 -3.01 -27.82
C TYR A 348 9.73 -2.89 -28.14
#